data_e643718825b02858895c868df45c0687
#
_entry.id   e643718825b02858895c868df45c0687
#
_cell.length_a   1.000
_cell.length_b   1.000
_cell.length_c   1.000
_cell.angle_alpha   90.00
_cell.angle_beta   90.00
_cell.angle_gamma   90.00
#
_symmetry.space_group_name_H-M   'P 1'
#
loop_
_entity.id
_entity.type
_entity.pdbx_description
1 polymer ?
#
loop_
_entity_poly.entity_id
_entity_poly.type
_entity_poly.pdbx_seq_one_letter_code
_entity_poly.pdbx_strand_id
1 'polypeptide(L)'
;KLANPNYRSAHFGKWHIDAEPAQLGYDVSDGKTGNKEGGYVEDQKEQWRGYEKDDPKRIEAITERAIDFIKDSLRKEQPFFVQVSHYALHSNLEYSGRSFRYFEEKEPGELHSNIAYASMLLDMDTAIGTLFETYRELGLENNTYFIVTSDNGGMPVLPQKLNQGRPYEKGMNYPLLRGKWDLMEGGIRVPFMVVGPSISANSQSSEPVISYDLLPTFADLTGATEHLSHDTDGVSLRPLLTTPNDQLARPKHGLVFHFPHYNAVGLNEPHSAIRVNSLKLVGEQFPGAGVQQPRLCRGPIWPSPGGGFHGG
;
A
#
# COMPACT_ATOMS: atom_id res chain seq x y z
N LYS A 1 -2.52 8.93 -19.21
CA LYS A 1 -1.65 10.09 -19.11
C LYS A 1 -2.29 11.02 -18.13
N LEU A 2 -1.59 11.36 -17.06
CA LEU A 2 -1.81 12.63 -16.44
C LEU A 2 -1.86 13.62 -17.60
N ALA A 3 -2.90 14.39 -17.70
CA ALA A 3 -3.23 15.17 -18.90
C ALA A 3 -2.21 16.28 -19.23
N ASN A 4 -1.10 16.34 -18.52
CA ASN A 4 -0.01 17.25 -18.82
C ASN A 4 1.01 16.55 -19.74
N PRO A 5 1.07 16.89 -21.04
CA PRO A 5 1.93 16.24 -22.01
C PRO A 5 3.43 16.45 -21.73
N ASN A 6 3.78 17.37 -20.84
CA ASN A 6 5.17 17.64 -20.48
C ASN A 6 5.74 16.61 -19.51
N TYR A 7 4.88 15.86 -18.79
CA TYR A 7 5.34 14.83 -17.87
C TYR A 7 5.75 13.56 -18.60
N ARG A 8 6.94 13.06 -18.26
CA ARG A 8 7.30 11.67 -18.54
C ARG A 8 6.71 10.77 -17.47
N SER A 9 6.22 9.62 -17.85
CA SER A 9 5.58 8.69 -16.93
C SER A 9 6.16 7.30 -17.02
N ALA A 10 6.38 6.65 -15.87
CA ALA A 10 6.84 5.28 -15.81
C ALA A 10 6.09 4.45 -14.77
N HIS A 11 5.98 3.14 -15.05
CA HIS A 11 5.53 2.14 -14.10
C HIS A 11 6.50 0.95 -14.08
N PHE A 12 6.98 0.60 -12.90
CA PHE A 12 7.87 -0.54 -12.69
C PHE A 12 7.30 -1.48 -11.64
N GLY A 13 7.45 -2.78 -11.89
CA GLY A 13 6.99 -3.85 -11.01
C GLY A 13 5.63 -4.41 -11.40
N LYS A 14 4.80 -4.72 -10.41
CA LYS A 14 3.52 -5.40 -10.58
C LYS A 14 2.46 -4.47 -11.17
N TRP A 15 1.96 -4.82 -12.36
CA TRP A 15 0.86 -4.09 -13.01
C TRP A 15 -0.51 -4.67 -12.67
N HIS A 16 -0.73 -5.93 -12.98
CA HIS A 16 -1.91 -6.74 -12.64
C HIS A 16 -3.26 -6.15 -13.07
N ILE A 17 -3.26 -5.39 -14.16
CA ILE A 17 -4.43 -4.80 -14.80
C ILE A 17 -4.51 -5.33 -16.23
N ASP A 18 -5.72 -5.45 -16.80
CA ASP A 18 -5.90 -6.04 -18.13
C ASP A 18 -5.35 -5.20 -19.27
N ALA A 19 -5.45 -3.87 -19.19
CA ALA A 19 -4.90 -2.96 -20.18
C ALA A 19 -3.37 -2.88 -20.09
N GLU A 20 -2.67 -2.71 -21.21
CA GLU A 20 -1.24 -2.43 -21.22
C GLU A 20 -0.95 -1.06 -20.60
N PRO A 21 0.17 -0.88 -19.84
CA PRO A 21 0.54 0.42 -19.28
C PRO A 21 0.61 1.54 -20.31
N ALA A 22 1.15 1.26 -21.49
CA ALA A 22 1.23 2.21 -22.58
C ALA A 22 -0.15 2.71 -23.07
N GLN A 23 -1.17 1.85 -23.04
CA GLN A 23 -2.55 2.23 -23.40
C GLN A 23 -3.16 3.19 -22.37
N LEU A 24 -2.69 3.12 -21.13
CA LEU A 24 -3.08 4.04 -20.05
C LEU A 24 -2.16 5.26 -19.94
N GLY A 25 -1.23 5.42 -20.88
CA GLY A 25 -0.42 6.62 -21.04
C GLY A 25 0.95 6.60 -20.36
N TYR A 26 1.43 5.46 -19.86
CA TYR A 26 2.81 5.36 -19.40
C TYR A 26 3.78 5.33 -20.58
N ASP A 27 4.83 6.14 -20.51
CA ASP A 27 5.86 6.24 -21.56
C ASP A 27 6.88 5.11 -21.44
N VAL A 28 7.15 4.65 -20.23
CA VAL A 28 8.06 3.53 -19.91
C VAL A 28 7.40 2.59 -18.92
N SER A 29 7.56 1.29 -19.12
CA SER A 29 7.03 0.30 -18.17
C SER A 29 7.68 -1.07 -18.31
N ASP A 30 7.45 -1.92 -17.30
CA ASP A 30 7.77 -3.35 -17.37
C ASP A 30 6.76 -4.16 -18.20
N GLY A 31 5.75 -3.50 -18.77
CA GLY A 31 4.68 -4.14 -19.51
C GLY A 31 3.60 -4.74 -18.61
N LYS A 32 2.81 -5.64 -19.18
CA LYS A 32 1.71 -6.32 -18.48
C LYS A 32 2.25 -7.42 -17.58
N THR A 33 2.62 -7.06 -16.38
CA THR A 33 3.15 -7.96 -15.35
C THR A 33 2.08 -8.35 -14.33
N GLY A 34 2.19 -9.53 -13.74
CA GLY A 34 1.31 -10.04 -12.69
C GLY A 34 2.10 -10.69 -11.54
N ASN A 35 1.46 -11.54 -10.79
CA ASN A 35 2.09 -12.21 -9.65
C ASN A 35 3.28 -13.11 -10.05
N LYS A 36 3.23 -13.74 -11.24
CA LYS A 36 4.25 -14.71 -11.71
C LYS A 36 5.62 -14.06 -11.91
N GLU A 37 5.65 -12.83 -12.42
CA GLU A 37 6.89 -12.08 -12.63
C GLU A 37 7.60 -11.74 -11.32
N GLY A 38 6.85 -11.72 -10.21
CA GLY A 38 7.37 -11.58 -8.84
C GLY A 38 7.60 -12.90 -8.12
N GLY A 39 7.77 -14.01 -8.85
CA GLY A 39 8.10 -15.31 -8.27
C GLY A 39 6.92 -16.06 -7.64
N TYR A 40 5.68 -15.67 -7.91
CA TYR A 40 4.51 -16.38 -7.40
C TYR A 40 4.35 -17.73 -8.06
N VAL A 41 4.19 -18.79 -7.26
CA VAL A 41 3.79 -20.13 -7.67
C VAL A 41 2.46 -20.52 -7.01
N GLU A 42 1.64 -21.28 -7.72
CA GLU A 42 0.29 -21.64 -7.25
C GLU A 42 0.28 -22.73 -6.18
N ASP A 43 1.40 -23.43 -5.97
CA ASP A 43 1.49 -24.46 -4.94
C ASP A 43 1.41 -23.82 -3.54
N GLN A 44 0.24 -23.96 -2.91
CA GLN A 44 -0.03 -23.38 -1.58
C GLN A 44 0.91 -23.88 -0.48
N LYS A 45 1.52 -25.07 -0.64
CA LYS A 45 2.48 -25.58 0.34
C LYS A 45 3.79 -24.82 0.31
N GLU A 46 4.14 -24.32 -0.86
CA GLU A 46 5.40 -23.61 -1.09
C GLU A 46 5.31 -22.10 -0.91
N GLN A 47 4.11 -21.52 -0.96
CA GLN A 47 3.92 -20.06 -0.92
C GLN A 47 4.48 -19.38 0.33
N TRP A 48 4.57 -20.10 1.42
CA TRP A 48 4.93 -19.58 2.74
C TRP A 48 6.23 -20.15 3.30
N ARG A 49 6.79 -21.08 2.59
CA ARG A 49 8.16 -21.48 2.80
C ARG A 49 9.06 -20.37 2.31
N GLY A 50 9.91 -19.85 3.16
CA GLY A 50 10.86 -18.80 2.77
C GLY A 50 11.95 -19.34 1.87
N TYR A 51 12.34 -18.56 0.85
CA TYR A 51 13.41 -18.89 -0.08
C TYR A 51 14.43 -17.76 -0.10
N GLU A 52 15.70 -18.13 0.03
CA GLU A 52 16.79 -17.20 -0.18
C GLU A 52 16.97 -16.92 -1.69
N LYS A 53 17.11 -15.65 -2.04
CA LYS A 53 17.34 -15.14 -3.39
C LYS A 53 18.36 -14.01 -3.35
N ASP A 54 19.10 -13.83 -4.45
CA ASP A 54 20.00 -12.69 -4.60
C ASP A 54 19.21 -11.38 -4.73
N ASP A 55 18.18 -11.36 -5.56
CA ASP A 55 17.22 -10.25 -5.69
C ASP A 55 15.80 -10.76 -5.38
N PRO A 56 15.41 -10.81 -4.09
CA PRO A 56 14.10 -11.31 -3.68
C PRO A 56 12.99 -10.44 -4.25
N LYS A 57 11.99 -11.09 -4.88
CA LYS A 57 10.86 -10.39 -5.50
C LYS A 57 11.27 -9.33 -6.53
N ARG A 58 12.49 -9.41 -7.08
CA ARG A 58 13.05 -8.42 -8.01
C ARG A 58 13.07 -6.99 -7.43
N ILE A 59 13.19 -6.88 -6.10
CA ILE A 59 13.11 -5.60 -5.38
C ILE A 59 14.20 -4.66 -5.87
N GLU A 60 15.46 -5.15 -5.96
CA GLU A 60 16.62 -4.36 -6.38
C GLU A 60 16.48 -3.91 -7.84
N ALA A 61 16.22 -4.85 -8.75
CA ALA A 61 16.07 -4.55 -10.18
C ALA A 61 14.93 -3.55 -10.48
N ILE A 62 13.82 -3.60 -9.75
CA ILE A 62 12.72 -2.63 -9.89
C ILE A 62 13.15 -1.25 -9.39
N THR A 63 13.83 -1.20 -8.25
CA THR A 63 14.34 0.03 -7.64
C THR A 63 15.34 0.73 -8.55
N GLU A 64 16.31 -0.01 -9.10
CA GLU A 64 17.31 0.52 -10.02
C GLU A 64 16.68 1.13 -11.27
N ARG A 65 15.71 0.45 -11.89
CA ARG A 65 15.02 0.99 -13.07
C ARG A 65 14.27 2.28 -12.77
N ALA A 66 13.66 2.39 -11.58
CA ALA A 66 13.01 3.61 -11.17
C ALA A 66 14.02 4.76 -10.98
N ILE A 67 15.16 4.49 -10.37
CA ILE A 67 16.26 5.44 -10.20
C ILE A 67 16.80 5.90 -11.56
N ASP A 68 17.05 4.98 -12.48
CA ASP A 68 17.55 5.29 -13.82
C ASP A 68 16.57 6.16 -14.60
N PHE A 69 15.27 5.87 -14.52
CA PHE A 69 14.22 6.68 -15.14
C PHE A 69 14.19 8.09 -14.57
N ILE A 70 14.30 8.25 -13.25
CA ILE A 70 14.35 9.56 -12.58
C ILE A 70 15.56 10.35 -13.06
N LYS A 71 16.76 9.75 -13.02
CA LYS A 71 18.00 10.38 -13.48
C LYS A 71 17.95 10.77 -14.97
N ASP A 72 17.37 9.91 -15.81
CA ASP A 72 17.20 10.21 -17.23
C ASP A 72 16.20 11.36 -17.47
N SER A 73 15.13 11.43 -16.71
CA SER A 73 14.14 12.51 -16.79
C SER A 73 14.77 13.86 -16.40
N LEU A 74 15.59 13.88 -15.34
CA LEU A 74 16.31 15.08 -14.93
C LEU A 74 17.32 15.54 -15.97
N ARG A 75 18.08 14.63 -16.60
CA ARG A 75 19.00 14.98 -17.70
C ARG A 75 18.28 15.60 -18.91
N LYS A 76 17.02 15.24 -19.12
CA LYS A 76 16.16 15.78 -20.18
C LYS A 76 15.37 17.00 -19.75
N GLU A 77 15.59 17.48 -18.54
CA GLU A 77 14.85 18.60 -17.95
C GLU A 77 13.32 18.43 -18.04
N GLN A 78 12.84 17.17 -17.91
CA GLN A 78 11.42 16.84 -18.00
C GLN A 78 10.85 16.50 -16.63
N PRO A 79 9.71 17.08 -16.24
CA PRO A 79 8.99 16.63 -15.06
C PRO A 79 8.55 15.18 -15.25
N PHE A 80 8.47 14.44 -14.15
CA PHE A 80 8.18 13.02 -14.22
C PHE A 80 7.11 12.58 -13.20
N PHE A 81 6.46 11.48 -13.55
CA PHE A 81 5.67 10.66 -12.66
C PHE A 81 6.19 9.23 -12.75
N VAL A 82 6.58 8.65 -11.62
CA VAL A 82 6.99 7.26 -11.57
C VAL A 82 6.20 6.51 -10.50
N GLN A 83 5.60 5.40 -10.88
CA GLN A 83 4.94 4.46 -9.99
C GLN A 83 5.79 3.22 -9.85
N VAL A 84 6.16 2.88 -8.62
CA VAL A 84 6.94 1.68 -8.28
C VAL A 84 6.05 0.75 -7.48
N SER A 85 5.68 -0.37 -8.08
CA SER A 85 4.77 -1.37 -7.51
C SER A 85 5.54 -2.65 -7.23
N HIS A 86 6.22 -2.72 -6.09
CA HIS A 86 6.97 -3.91 -5.71
C HIS A 86 6.07 -5.13 -5.56
N TYR A 87 6.59 -6.32 -5.90
CA TYR A 87 5.89 -7.59 -5.67
C TYR A 87 5.90 -7.99 -4.18
N ALA A 88 6.90 -7.55 -3.42
CA ALA A 88 6.90 -7.70 -1.97
C ALA A 88 5.77 -6.85 -1.35
N LEU A 89 5.05 -7.32 -0.34
CA LEU A 89 5.26 -8.55 0.43
C LEU A 89 4.31 -9.70 0.01
N HIS A 90 3.99 -9.80 -1.27
CA HIS A 90 3.12 -10.89 -1.74
C HIS A 90 3.84 -12.26 -1.61
N SER A 91 3.09 -13.32 -1.35
CA SER A 91 3.63 -14.69 -1.42
C SER A 91 4.17 -14.97 -2.84
N ASN A 92 5.15 -15.83 -3.05
CA ASN A 92 5.85 -16.59 -2.04
C ASN A 92 6.83 -15.71 -1.26
N LEU A 93 7.18 -16.12 -0.05
CA LEU A 93 8.17 -15.39 0.72
C LEU A 93 9.57 -15.60 0.13
N GLU A 94 10.19 -14.52 -0.28
CA GLU A 94 11.58 -14.50 -0.75
C GLU A 94 12.36 -13.46 0.04
N TYR A 95 13.60 -13.74 0.38
CA TYR A 95 14.44 -12.86 1.19
C TYR A 95 15.91 -12.96 0.78
N SER A 96 16.67 -11.91 1.06
CA SER A 96 18.13 -11.95 0.95
C SER A 96 18.74 -12.67 2.16
N GLY A 97 19.83 -13.39 1.94
CA GLY A 97 20.57 -14.04 3.03
C GLY A 97 21.04 -13.04 4.10
N ARG A 98 21.29 -11.78 3.73
CA ARG A 98 21.66 -10.71 4.67
C ARG A 98 20.52 -10.41 5.64
N SER A 99 19.31 -10.18 5.13
CA SER A 99 18.14 -9.84 5.94
C SER A 99 17.70 -11.03 6.81
N PHE A 100 17.83 -12.24 6.29
CA PHE A 100 17.51 -13.44 7.07
C PHE A 100 18.43 -13.60 8.28
N ARG A 101 19.75 -13.50 8.10
CA ARG A 101 20.72 -13.58 9.20
C ARG A 101 20.46 -12.51 10.27
N TYR A 102 20.08 -11.30 9.87
CA TYR A 102 19.75 -10.24 10.82
C TYR A 102 18.61 -10.61 11.76
N PHE A 103 17.57 -11.29 11.27
CA PHE A 103 16.44 -11.72 12.09
C PHE A 103 16.67 -13.07 12.79
N GLU A 104 17.48 -13.95 12.23
CA GLU A 104 17.84 -15.26 12.84
C GLU A 104 18.56 -15.07 14.18
N GLU A 105 19.31 -13.98 14.33
CA GLU A 105 20.03 -13.62 15.57
C GLU A 105 19.13 -12.91 16.60
N LYS A 106 17.88 -12.61 16.27
CA LYS A 106 16.94 -11.90 17.16
C LYS A 106 15.98 -12.85 17.84
N GLU A 107 15.65 -12.54 19.07
CA GLU A 107 14.54 -13.21 19.76
C GLU A 107 13.21 -12.98 19.02
N PRO A 108 12.45 -14.04 18.74
CA PRO A 108 11.16 -13.93 18.08
C PRO A 108 10.16 -13.10 18.91
N GLY A 109 9.40 -12.24 18.25
CA GLY A 109 8.29 -11.56 18.90
C GLY A 109 7.14 -12.52 19.23
N GLU A 110 6.37 -12.21 20.27
CA GLU A 110 5.21 -13.03 20.67
C GLU A 110 4.12 -13.09 19.59
N LEU A 111 3.96 -12.04 18.82
CA LEU A 111 2.87 -11.88 17.85
C LEU A 111 3.36 -11.97 16.42
N HIS A 112 4.58 -11.51 16.15
CA HIS A 112 5.20 -11.45 14.84
C HIS A 112 6.53 -12.20 14.90
N SER A 113 6.51 -13.46 14.52
CA SER A 113 7.67 -14.36 14.66
C SER A 113 8.12 -14.99 13.34
N ASN A 114 7.54 -14.62 12.20
CA ASN A 114 7.92 -15.17 10.90
C ASN A 114 9.17 -14.45 10.35
N ILE A 115 10.32 -15.09 10.51
CA ILE A 115 11.62 -14.54 10.07
C ILE A 115 11.65 -14.28 8.57
N ALA A 116 11.13 -15.18 7.74
CA ALA A 116 11.14 -15.01 6.29
C ALA A 116 10.32 -13.79 5.85
N TYR A 117 9.17 -13.55 6.48
CA TYR A 117 8.37 -12.36 6.21
C TYR A 117 9.06 -11.08 6.68
N ALA A 118 9.63 -11.10 7.88
CA ALA A 118 10.38 -9.96 8.41
C ALA A 118 11.59 -9.62 7.54
N SER A 119 12.27 -10.65 7.02
CA SER A 119 13.42 -10.49 6.14
C SER A 119 13.03 -9.87 4.79
N MET A 120 11.94 -10.34 4.18
CA MET A 120 11.41 -9.74 2.94
C MET A 120 10.96 -8.29 3.16
N LEU A 121 10.39 -7.98 4.34
CA LEU A 121 10.02 -6.61 4.69
C LEU A 121 11.25 -5.72 4.82
N LEU A 122 12.33 -6.21 5.43
CA LEU A 122 13.60 -5.47 5.55
C LEU A 122 14.24 -5.23 4.18
N ASP A 123 14.19 -6.21 3.27
CA ASP A 123 14.69 -6.03 1.90
C ASP A 123 13.91 -4.93 1.18
N MET A 124 12.59 -4.90 1.31
CA MET A 124 11.74 -3.85 0.72
C MET A 124 11.97 -2.49 1.38
N ASP A 125 12.08 -2.42 2.69
CA ASP A 125 12.38 -1.19 3.43
C ASP A 125 13.72 -0.60 2.99
N THR A 126 14.73 -1.45 2.82
CA THR A 126 16.05 -1.06 2.30
C THR A 126 15.96 -0.46 0.89
N ALA A 127 15.15 -1.05 0.02
CA ALA A 127 14.96 -0.55 -1.34
C ALA A 127 14.20 0.79 -1.38
N ILE A 128 13.17 0.94 -0.54
CA ILE A 128 12.48 2.23 -0.36
C ILE A 128 13.46 3.28 0.19
N GLY A 129 14.30 2.90 1.14
CA GLY A 129 15.37 3.74 1.66
C GLY A 129 16.34 4.19 0.56
N THR A 130 16.77 3.30 -0.32
CA THR A 130 17.63 3.62 -1.47
C THR A 130 16.98 4.61 -2.44
N LEU A 131 15.68 4.43 -2.73
CA LEU A 131 14.92 5.40 -3.53
C LEU A 131 14.85 6.77 -2.84
N PHE A 132 14.61 6.78 -1.54
CA PHE A 132 14.49 8.01 -0.76
C PHE A 132 15.83 8.75 -0.63
N GLU A 133 16.93 8.05 -0.39
CA GLU A 133 18.26 8.66 -0.38
C GLU A 133 18.62 9.22 -1.77
N THR A 134 18.32 8.49 -2.86
CA THR A 134 18.50 9.00 -4.23
C THR A 134 17.68 10.27 -4.47
N TYR A 135 16.42 10.30 -4.00
CA TYR A 135 15.57 11.49 -4.08
C TYR A 135 16.22 12.69 -3.39
N ARG A 136 16.85 12.51 -2.23
CA ARG A 136 17.57 13.56 -1.50
C ARG A 136 18.86 13.97 -2.20
N GLU A 137 19.68 13.02 -2.61
CA GLU A 137 20.95 13.25 -3.32
C GLU A 137 20.76 14.03 -4.62
N LEU A 138 19.64 13.83 -5.29
CA LEU A 138 19.27 14.56 -6.51
C LEU A 138 18.64 15.93 -6.24
N GLY A 139 18.46 16.34 -4.98
CA GLY A 139 17.90 17.62 -4.59
C GLY A 139 16.41 17.79 -4.92
N LEU A 140 15.64 16.72 -4.92
CA LEU A 140 14.24 16.71 -5.36
C LEU A 140 13.25 17.18 -4.29
N GLU A 141 13.69 17.40 -3.06
CA GLU A 141 12.84 17.68 -1.89
C GLU A 141 11.94 18.92 -2.06
N ASN A 142 12.37 19.88 -2.86
CA ASN A 142 11.65 21.15 -3.05
C ASN A 142 10.73 21.19 -4.28
N ASN A 143 10.71 20.14 -5.12
CA ASN A 143 9.94 20.14 -6.36
C ASN A 143 9.27 18.80 -6.70
N THR A 144 9.46 17.79 -5.88
CA THR A 144 8.94 16.44 -6.13
C THR A 144 8.32 15.87 -4.85
N TYR A 145 7.17 15.24 -4.97
CA TYR A 145 6.54 14.50 -3.88
C TYR A 145 6.97 13.04 -3.94
N PHE A 146 7.39 12.51 -2.79
CA PHE A 146 7.70 11.09 -2.59
C PHE A 146 6.60 10.49 -1.70
N ILE A 147 5.85 9.53 -2.23
CA ILE A 147 4.68 8.95 -1.57
C ILE A 147 4.92 7.46 -1.38
N VAL A 148 4.71 6.97 -0.15
CA VAL A 148 4.77 5.54 0.18
C VAL A 148 3.41 5.11 0.71
N THR A 149 2.87 4.06 0.12
CA THR A 149 1.62 3.43 0.55
C THR A 149 1.59 1.95 0.17
N SER A 150 0.53 1.25 0.54
CA SER A 150 0.27 -0.13 0.13
C SER A 150 -1.11 -0.24 -0.53
N ASP A 151 -1.28 -1.23 -1.39
CA ASP A 151 -2.54 -1.53 -2.07
C ASP A 151 -3.60 -2.12 -1.13
N ASN A 152 -3.17 -2.91 -0.16
CA ASN A 152 -4.02 -3.54 0.86
C ASN A 152 -3.18 -3.92 2.10
N GLY A 153 -3.86 -4.33 3.14
CA GLY A 153 -3.21 -4.89 4.32
C GLY A 153 -2.56 -6.25 4.05
N GLY A 154 -1.70 -6.66 4.97
CA GLY A 154 -1.01 -7.94 4.88
C GLY A 154 -1.97 -9.13 4.88
N MET A 155 -1.42 -10.28 4.50
CA MET A 155 -2.18 -11.52 4.44
C MET A 155 -2.81 -11.86 5.78
N PRO A 156 -4.08 -12.21 5.79
CA PRO A 156 -4.78 -12.56 7.01
C PRO A 156 -4.37 -13.91 7.55
N VAL A 157 -3.96 -14.89 6.76
CA VAL A 157 -3.63 -16.26 7.15
C VAL A 157 -2.20 -16.56 6.79
N LEU A 158 -1.42 -16.92 7.78
CA LEU A 158 -0.25 -17.74 7.53
C LEU A 158 -0.76 -19.17 7.29
N PRO A 159 -0.38 -19.86 6.20
CA PRO A 159 -0.90 -21.18 5.81
C PRO A 159 -0.53 -22.32 6.74
N GLN A 160 0.34 -22.08 7.68
CA GLN A 160 0.67 -23.07 8.68
C GLN A 160 -0.46 -23.19 9.70
N LYS A 161 -1.44 -24.04 9.49
CA LYS A 161 -2.38 -24.53 10.52
C LYS A 161 -2.68 -23.54 11.67
N LEU A 162 -2.37 -22.27 11.47
CA LEU A 162 -2.59 -21.22 12.42
C LEU A 162 -4.07 -21.14 12.65
N ASN A 163 -4.47 -21.36 13.89
CA ASN A 163 -5.85 -21.41 14.32
C ASN A 163 -6.71 -22.46 13.59
N GLN A 164 -6.13 -23.60 13.18
CA GLN A 164 -6.88 -24.70 12.57
C GLN A 164 -7.68 -24.27 11.33
N GLY A 165 -7.12 -23.36 10.52
CA GLY A 165 -7.78 -22.83 9.32
C GLY A 165 -8.83 -21.77 9.61
N ARG A 166 -8.94 -21.27 10.84
CA ARG A 166 -9.78 -20.11 11.12
C ARG A 166 -9.03 -18.82 10.78
N PRO A 167 -9.71 -17.84 10.14
CA PRO A 167 -9.19 -16.49 10.08
C PRO A 167 -9.00 -16.01 11.52
N TYR A 168 -7.84 -15.62 11.86
CA TYR A 168 -7.29 -15.43 13.16
C TYR A 168 -7.74 -14.19 13.86
N GLU A 169 -7.65 -14.32 15.16
CA GLU A 169 -7.71 -13.21 16.09
C GLU A 169 -6.40 -12.41 16.12
N LYS A 170 -5.26 -13.07 15.89
CA LYS A 170 -3.92 -12.48 15.89
C LYS A 170 -3.21 -12.85 14.59
N GLY A 171 -3.18 -11.96 13.63
CA GLY A 171 -2.51 -12.15 12.36
C GLY A 171 -1.36 -11.18 12.15
N MET A 172 -0.78 -11.18 10.95
CA MET A 172 0.33 -10.30 10.59
C MET A 172 0.01 -8.80 10.73
N ASN A 173 -1.27 -8.47 10.76
CA ASN A 173 -1.73 -7.09 10.90
C ASN A 173 -2.08 -6.70 12.34
N TYR A 174 -1.89 -7.60 13.32
CA TYR A 174 -2.21 -7.29 14.72
C TYR A 174 -1.50 -5.98 15.16
N PRO A 175 -2.18 -5.07 15.88
CA PRO A 175 -3.49 -5.22 16.54
C PRO A 175 -4.71 -4.97 15.65
N LEU A 176 -4.53 -4.74 14.34
CA LEU A 176 -5.64 -4.58 13.41
C LEU A 176 -6.28 -5.92 13.09
N LEU A 177 -7.61 -5.94 13.02
CA LEU A 177 -8.36 -7.16 12.76
C LEU A 177 -8.28 -7.53 11.27
N ARG A 178 -8.09 -8.82 11.02
CA ARG A 178 -8.08 -9.44 9.70
C ARG A 178 -6.96 -8.90 8.78
N GLY A 179 -7.16 -8.86 7.47
CA GLY A 179 -6.14 -8.49 6.49
C GLY A 179 -6.67 -8.45 5.08
N LYS A 180 -5.81 -8.67 4.11
CA LYS A 180 -6.16 -8.71 2.68
C LYS A 180 -7.46 -9.49 2.46
N TRP A 181 -8.30 -9.02 1.52
CA TRP A 181 -9.65 -9.50 1.17
C TRP A 181 -10.74 -9.17 2.20
N ASP A 182 -10.43 -8.47 3.27
CA ASP A 182 -11.41 -8.09 4.28
C ASP A 182 -11.49 -6.56 4.42
N LEU A 183 -12.68 -6.07 4.76
CA LEU A 183 -12.92 -4.64 5.00
C LEU A 183 -12.75 -4.24 6.48
N MET A 184 -12.21 -5.13 7.32
CA MET A 184 -11.72 -4.77 8.66
C MET A 184 -10.41 -3.98 8.54
N GLU A 185 -10.00 -3.34 9.63
CA GLU A 185 -8.85 -2.42 9.60
C GLU A 185 -7.56 -3.08 9.10
N GLY A 186 -7.33 -4.36 9.41
CA GLY A 186 -6.16 -5.09 8.93
C GLY A 186 -6.10 -5.23 7.39
N GLY A 187 -7.23 -5.15 6.71
CA GLY A 187 -7.29 -5.24 5.24
C GLY A 187 -7.21 -3.90 4.52
N ILE A 188 -7.70 -2.82 5.14
CA ILE A 188 -7.87 -1.53 4.48
C ILE A 188 -7.05 -0.38 5.08
N ARG A 189 -6.56 -0.53 6.32
CA ARG A 189 -5.72 0.47 6.97
C ARG A 189 -4.25 0.17 6.68
N VAL A 190 -3.69 0.92 5.77
CA VAL A 190 -2.32 0.75 5.28
C VAL A 190 -1.45 1.95 5.65
N PRO A 191 -0.12 1.79 5.66
CA PRO A 191 0.79 2.94 5.79
C PRO A 191 0.53 3.96 4.68
N PHE A 192 0.60 5.24 5.02
CA PHE A 192 0.57 6.34 4.07
C PHE A 192 1.52 7.45 4.54
N MET A 193 2.56 7.68 3.78
CA MET A 193 3.59 8.68 4.09
C MET A 193 3.85 9.54 2.86
N VAL A 194 4.03 10.83 3.07
CA VAL A 194 4.35 11.78 2.00
C VAL A 194 5.49 12.69 2.46
N VAL A 195 6.46 12.87 1.59
CA VAL A 195 7.53 13.87 1.73
C VAL A 195 7.53 14.72 0.47
N GLY A 196 7.82 16.01 0.60
CA GLY A 196 7.90 16.89 -0.57
C GLY A 196 7.66 18.36 -0.24
N PRO A 197 7.45 19.17 -1.27
CA PRO A 197 7.30 20.62 -1.13
C PRO A 197 6.22 21.01 -0.13
N SER A 198 6.55 21.98 0.72
CA SER A 198 5.63 22.57 1.72
C SER A 198 5.16 21.61 2.83
N ILE A 199 5.67 20.40 2.91
CA ILE A 199 5.33 19.45 3.96
C ILE A 199 6.28 19.67 5.15
N SER A 200 5.71 20.00 6.31
CA SER A 200 6.48 20.14 7.53
C SER A 200 7.03 18.80 8.02
N ALA A 201 8.30 18.77 8.40
CA ALA A 201 8.90 17.57 8.98
C ALA A 201 8.15 17.14 10.25
N ASN A 202 8.02 15.83 10.45
CA ASN A 202 7.32 15.21 11.59
C ASN A 202 5.84 15.62 11.72
N SER A 203 5.22 16.15 10.66
CA SER A 203 3.80 16.44 10.68
C SER A 203 2.98 15.15 10.58
N GLN A 204 1.82 15.13 11.23
CA GLN A 204 0.88 14.01 11.20
C GLN A 204 -0.53 14.55 11.02
N SER A 205 -1.36 13.80 10.28
CA SER A 205 -2.78 14.07 10.15
C SER A 205 -3.59 12.86 10.61
N SER A 206 -4.69 13.10 11.31
CA SER A 206 -5.67 12.08 11.66
C SER A 206 -6.85 12.04 10.68
N GLU A 207 -6.87 12.90 9.67
CA GLU A 207 -7.89 12.89 8.63
C GLU A 207 -7.83 11.59 7.83
N PRO A 208 -8.93 10.84 7.71
CA PRO A 208 -8.96 9.61 6.94
C PRO A 208 -8.80 9.88 5.44
N VAL A 209 -7.81 9.23 4.85
CA VAL A 209 -7.53 9.28 3.41
C VAL A 209 -7.68 7.88 2.79
N ILE A 210 -7.88 7.82 1.48
CA ILE A 210 -8.11 6.57 0.77
C ILE A 210 -7.43 6.59 -0.61
N SER A 211 -7.11 5.43 -1.17
CA SER A 211 -6.35 5.31 -2.41
C SER A 211 -6.97 6.03 -3.61
N TYR A 212 -8.30 6.14 -3.69
CA TYR A 212 -8.94 6.90 -4.78
C TYR A 212 -8.77 8.43 -4.65
N ASP A 213 -8.24 8.94 -3.52
CA ASP A 213 -7.84 10.35 -3.39
C ASP A 213 -6.55 10.67 -4.14
N LEU A 214 -5.75 9.66 -4.49
CA LEU A 214 -4.46 9.88 -5.16
C LEU A 214 -4.63 10.50 -6.55
N LEU A 215 -5.61 10.05 -7.34
CA LEU A 215 -5.84 10.58 -8.68
C LEU A 215 -6.18 12.08 -8.66
N PRO A 216 -7.17 12.58 -7.91
CA PRO A 216 -7.44 14.01 -7.83
C PRO A 216 -6.28 14.79 -7.17
N THR A 217 -5.51 14.17 -6.27
CA THR A 217 -4.31 14.80 -5.72
C THR A 217 -3.25 15.02 -6.79
N PHE A 218 -2.97 14.01 -7.61
CA PHE A 218 -1.99 14.15 -8.70
C PHE A 218 -2.47 15.17 -9.75
N ALA A 219 -3.75 15.17 -10.08
CA ALA A 219 -4.31 16.16 -10.99
C ALA A 219 -4.18 17.59 -10.45
N ASP A 220 -4.43 17.81 -9.17
CA ASP A 220 -4.27 19.12 -8.52
C ASP A 220 -2.81 19.56 -8.46
N LEU A 221 -1.90 18.67 -8.06
CA LEU A 221 -0.46 18.96 -7.98
C LEU A 221 0.17 19.25 -9.36
N THR A 222 -0.39 18.71 -10.42
CA THR A 222 0.11 18.90 -11.81
C THR A 222 -0.68 19.92 -12.62
N GLY A 223 -1.70 20.56 -12.03
CA GLY A 223 -2.55 21.54 -12.71
C GLY A 223 -3.43 20.93 -13.79
N ALA A 224 -3.92 19.70 -13.61
CA ALA A 224 -4.68 18.92 -14.60
C ALA A 224 -6.10 18.57 -14.11
N THR A 225 -6.65 19.33 -13.17
CA THR A 225 -7.95 19.04 -12.54
C THR A 225 -9.13 19.10 -13.52
N GLU A 226 -9.02 19.86 -14.60
CA GLU A 226 -10.05 19.96 -15.65
C GLU A 226 -10.25 18.65 -16.42
N HIS A 227 -9.31 17.71 -16.29
CA HIS A 227 -9.39 16.39 -16.93
C HIS A 227 -9.99 15.31 -16.02
N LEU A 228 -10.31 15.64 -14.77
CA LEU A 228 -11.00 14.72 -13.88
C LEU A 228 -12.45 14.52 -14.31
N SER A 229 -12.94 13.30 -14.21
CA SER A 229 -14.36 13.01 -14.38
C SER A 229 -15.18 13.69 -13.26
N HIS A 230 -16.37 14.17 -13.61
CA HIS A 230 -17.34 14.68 -12.62
C HIS A 230 -17.75 13.60 -11.60
N ASP A 231 -17.62 12.33 -11.94
CA ASP A 231 -17.95 11.19 -11.07
C ASP A 231 -16.75 10.70 -10.24
N THR A 232 -15.68 11.50 -10.14
CA THR A 232 -14.52 11.15 -9.32
C THR A 232 -14.91 11.11 -7.85
N ASP A 233 -14.77 9.94 -7.20
CA ASP A 233 -15.14 9.73 -5.80
C ASP A 233 -14.16 10.36 -4.80
N GLY A 234 -12.90 10.52 -5.21
CA GLY A 234 -11.82 11.05 -4.38
C GLY A 234 -11.77 12.56 -4.33
N VAL A 235 -11.01 13.07 -3.39
CA VAL A 235 -10.70 14.50 -3.25
C VAL A 235 -9.18 14.72 -3.20
N SER A 236 -8.72 15.91 -3.58
CA SER A 236 -7.29 16.24 -3.45
C SER A 236 -6.84 16.27 -2.00
N LEU A 237 -5.72 15.64 -1.71
CA LEU A 237 -5.05 15.67 -0.41
C LEU A 237 -4.18 16.91 -0.21
N ARG A 238 -4.06 17.77 -1.21
CA ARG A 238 -3.20 18.97 -1.16
C ARG A 238 -3.42 19.84 0.07
N PRO A 239 -4.66 20.07 0.56
CA PRO A 239 -4.87 20.80 1.83
C PRO A 239 -4.13 20.18 3.01
N LEU A 240 -4.13 18.85 3.14
CA LEU A 240 -3.44 18.15 4.23
C LEU A 240 -1.92 18.22 4.10
N LEU A 241 -1.37 18.34 2.89
CA LEU A 241 0.08 18.45 2.67
C LEU A 241 0.64 19.77 3.19
N THR A 242 -0.16 20.83 3.20
CA THR A 242 0.22 22.15 3.69
C THR A 242 -0.25 22.44 5.12
N THR A 243 -1.40 21.89 5.50
CA THR A 243 -2.05 22.09 6.79
C THR A 243 -2.55 20.74 7.33
N PRO A 244 -1.71 19.99 8.07
CA PRO A 244 -2.01 18.59 8.44
C PRO A 244 -3.29 18.41 9.28
N ASN A 245 -3.76 19.45 9.96
CA ASN A 245 -5.01 19.43 10.75
C ASN A 245 -6.23 19.92 9.97
N ASP A 246 -6.09 20.18 8.69
CA ASP A 246 -7.21 20.56 7.86
C ASP A 246 -8.19 19.38 7.66
N GLN A 247 -9.41 19.67 7.23
CA GLN A 247 -10.43 18.67 6.93
C GLN A 247 -10.69 18.63 5.43
N LEU A 248 -10.87 17.42 4.91
CA LEU A 248 -11.19 17.25 3.50
C LEU A 248 -12.69 17.40 3.26
N ALA A 249 -13.06 18.37 2.42
CA ALA A 249 -14.44 18.54 1.98
C ALA A 249 -14.80 17.43 0.98
N ARG A 250 -15.40 16.35 1.48
CA ARG A 250 -15.81 15.21 0.64
C ARG A 250 -17.24 15.35 0.15
N PRO A 251 -17.54 15.01 -1.12
CA PRO A 251 -18.90 15.05 -1.66
C PRO A 251 -19.81 14.01 -1.02
N LYS A 252 -19.26 12.94 -0.45
CA LYS A 252 -19.99 11.88 0.27
C LYS A 252 -19.61 11.88 1.74
N HIS A 253 -20.58 11.65 2.62
CA HIS A 253 -20.39 11.64 4.07
C HIS A 253 -19.67 10.40 4.61
N GLY A 254 -18.67 9.88 3.93
CA GLY A 254 -17.89 8.76 4.41
C GLY A 254 -17.05 8.11 3.33
N LEU A 255 -16.12 7.27 3.76
CA LEU A 255 -15.30 6.45 2.88
C LEU A 255 -16.02 5.12 2.64
N VAL A 256 -16.28 4.81 1.37
CA VAL A 256 -16.98 3.60 0.96
C VAL A 256 -15.99 2.58 0.44
N PHE A 257 -16.11 1.36 0.92
CA PHE A 257 -15.35 0.19 0.50
C PHE A 257 -16.31 -0.87 0.01
N HIS A 258 -15.99 -1.51 -1.11
CA HIS A 258 -16.84 -2.52 -1.72
C HIS A 258 -16.01 -3.71 -2.18
N PHE A 259 -16.29 -4.89 -1.62
CA PHE A 259 -15.65 -6.14 -1.96
C PHE A 259 -16.71 -7.17 -2.34
N PRO A 260 -17.12 -7.21 -3.63
CA PRO A 260 -18.24 -8.03 -4.09
C PRO A 260 -17.85 -9.49 -4.41
N HIS A 261 -16.84 -10.04 -3.75
CA HIS A 261 -16.29 -11.35 -4.08
C HIS A 261 -16.32 -12.29 -2.90
N TYR A 262 -16.58 -13.58 -3.18
CA TYR A 262 -16.27 -14.66 -2.26
C TYR A 262 -14.76 -14.88 -2.22
N ASN A 263 -14.21 -15.07 -1.05
CA ASN A 263 -12.80 -15.40 -0.90
C ASN A 263 -12.60 -16.57 0.05
N ALA A 264 -12.12 -17.70 -0.51
CA ALA A 264 -11.91 -18.92 0.26
C ALA A 264 -10.74 -18.83 1.25
N VAL A 265 -9.74 -17.96 1.00
CA VAL A 265 -8.58 -17.78 1.88
C VAL A 265 -8.95 -16.92 3.08
N GLY A 266 -9.60 -15.79 2.85
CA GLY A 266 -10.11 -14.93 3.90
C GLY A 266 -11.39 -15.46 4.55
N LEU A 267 -12.02 -16.50 3.99
CA LEU A 267 -13.34 -17.01 4.38
C LEU A 267 -14.39 -15.89 4.42
N ASN A 268 -14.34 -15.02 3.42
CA ASN A 268 -15.20 -13.85 3.32
C ASN A 268 -16.28 -14.03 2.26
N GLU A 269 -17.46 -13.56 2.60
CA GLU A 269 -18.58 -13.36 1.67
C GLU A 269 -18.51 -11.93 1.08
N PRO A 270 -19.22 -11.68 -0.04
CA PRO A 270 -19.33 -10.33 -0.60
C PRO A 270 -19.85 -9.34 0.45
N HIS A 271 -19.12 -8.26 0.68
CA HIS A 271 -19.45 -7.29 1.71
C HIS A 271 -19.06 -5.87 1.31
N SER A 272 -19.66 -4.90 1.98
CA SER A 272 -19.37 -3.49 1.82
C SER A 272 -19.17 -2.85 3.17
N ALA A 273 -18.40 -1.79 3.21
CA ALA A 273 -18.23 -0.99 4.42
C ALA A 273 -18.33 0.49 4.11
N ILE A 274 -18.83 1.23 5.08
CA ILE A 274 -18.73 2.69 5.10
C ILE A 274 -18.09 3.14 6.39
N ARG A 275 -17.10 4.03 6.30
CA ARG A 275 -16.46 4.67 7.44
C ARG A 275 -16.89 6.13 7.48
N VAL A 276 -17.43 6.54 8.61
CA VAL A 276 -17.78 7.93 8.92
C VAL A 276 -17.09 8.29 10.24
N ASN A 277 -16.14 9.19 10.21
CA ASN A 277 -15.31 9.55 11.36
C ASN A 277 -14.67 8.31 12.01
N SER A 278 -14.95 8.09 13.29
CA SER A 278 -14.47 6.93 14.09
C SER A 278 -15.35 5.69 13.99
N LEU A 279 -16.46 5.76 13.26
CA LEU A 279 -17.40 4.65 13.12
C LEU A 279 -17.22 3.98 11.75
N LYS A 280 -17.37 2.67 11.74
CA LYS A 280 -17.41 1.86 10.52
C LYS A 280 -18.57 0.86 10.61
N LEU A 281 -19.41 0.88 9.58
CA LEU A 281 -20.45 -0.10 9.37
C LEU A 281 -20.01 -1.07 8.29
N VAL A 282 -20.08 -2.35 8.58
CA VAL A 282 -19.81 -3.43 7.62
C VAL A 282 -21.09 -4.24 7.42
N GLY A 283 -21.50 -4.41 6.17
CA GLY A 283 -22.71 -5.16 5.79
C GLY A 283 -22.37 -6.23 4.76
N GLU A 284 -22.88 -7.44 4.95
CA GLU A 284 -22.81 -8.54 3.99
C GLU A 284 -23.87 -8.32 2.90
N GLN A 285 -23.52 -8.58 1.64
CA GLN A 285 -24.41 -8.35 0.49
C GLN A 285 -25.45 -9.46 0.32
N PHE A 286 -25.07 -10.68 0.71
CA PHE A 286 -25.92 -11.86 0.62
C PHE A 286 -25.88 -12.58 1.96
N PRO A 287 -26.64 -12.13 2.96
CA PRO A 287 -26.70 -12.89 4.20
C PRO A 287 -27.24 -14.28 3.88
N GLY A 288 -26.42 -15.31 4.07
CA GLY A 288 -26.85 -16.69 4.08
C GLY A 288 -28.02 -16.85 5.07
N ALA A 289 -28.74 -17.95 5.06
CA ALA A 289 -30.04 -18.16 5.74
C ALA A 289 -30.10 -17.84 7.25
N GLY A 290 -29.08 -17.20 7.81
CA GLY A 290 -29.07 -16.57 9.13
C GLY A 290 -28.71 -15.12 8.97
N VAL A 291 -29.70 -14.23 8.96
CA VAL A 291 -29.52 -12.78 8.89
C VAL A 291 -28.55 -12.31 9.99
N GLN A 292 -27.29 -12.12 9.63
CA GLN A 292 -26.38 -11.39 10.50
C GLN A 292 -26.67 -9.90 10.35
N GLN A 293 -27.01 -9.26 11.45
CA GLN A 293 -27.20 -7.80 11.46
C GLN A 293 -25.88 -7.09 11.09
N PRO A 294 -25.93 -5.95 10.42
CA PRO A 294 -24.76 -5.13 10.13
C PRO A 294 -23.93 -4.92 11.40
N ARG A 295 -22.62 -5.15 11.31
CA ARG A 295 -21.73 -5.01 12.47
C ARG A 295 -21.21 -3.58 12.53
N LEU A 296 -21.56 -2.87 13.61
CA LEU A 296 -20.94 -1.58 13.92
C LEU A 296 -19.60 -1.84 14.61
N CYS A 297 -18.52 -1.55 13.91
CA CYS A 297 -17.18 -1.63 14.46
C CYS A 297 -16.72 -0.25 14.89
N ARG A 298 -16.41 -0.07 16.17
CA ARG A 298 -15.64 1.10 16.62
C ARG A 298 -14.17 0.78 16.36
N GLY A 299 -13.51 1.56 15.49
CA GLY A 299 -12.08 1.45 15.30
C GLY A 299 -11.34 1.78 16.61
N PRO A 300 -10.13 1.26 16.83
CA PRO A 300 -9.31 1.70 17.94
C PRO A 300 -9.12 3.21 17.81
N ILE A 301 -9.48 3.94 18.88
CA ILE A 301 -9.14 5.36 19.01
C ILE A 301 -7.61 5.37 19.11
N TRP A 302 -6.92 5.85 18.11
CA TRP A 302 -5.49 6.11 18.20
C TRP A 302 -5.29 7.12 19.33
N PRO A 303 -4.38 6.87 20.30
CA PRO A 303 -4.08 7.87 21.30
C PRO A 303 -3.64 9.14 20.59
N SER A 304 -4.17 10.26 21.06
CA SER A 304 -3.74 11.58 20.60
C SER A 304 -2.22 11.71 20.67
N PRO A 305 -1.56 12.42 19.75
CA PRO A 305 -0.11 12.65 19.82
C PRO A 305 0.21 13.34 21.15
N GLY A 306 0.79 12.64 22.09
CA GLY A 306 1.10 13.14 23.45
C GLY A 306 1.26 12.04 24.50
N GLY A 307 0.80 10.82 24.24
CA GLY A 307 1.04 9.67 25.10
C GLY A 307 2.36 8.99 24.72
N GLY A 308 3.45 9.29 25.43
CA GLY A 308 4.74 8.65 25.21
C GLY A 308 4.63 7.13 25.39
N PHE A 309 5.16 6.38 24.42
CA PHE A 309 5.47 4.98 24.61
C PHE A 309 6.60 4.90 25.65
N HIS A 310 6.27 4.52 26.87
CA HIS A 310 7.26 3.99 27.80
C HIS A 310 7.48 2.52 27.41
N GLY A 311 8.63 2.23 26.80
CA GLY A 311 9.08 0.89 26.54
C GLY A 311 9.36 0.17 27.84
N GLY A 312 8.85 -1.03 27.96
CA GLY A 312 9.23 -2.09 28.87
C GLY A 312 9.50 -3.33 28.03
#